data_e6e8060d1ce9a476acd49a24eeef79ba
#
_entry.id   e6e8060d1ce9a476acd49a24eeef79ba
#
_cell.length_a   1.000
_cell.length_b   1.000
_cell.length_c   1.000
_cell.angle_alpha   90.00
_cell.angle_beta   90.00
_cell.angle_gamma   90.00
#
_symmetry.space_group_name_H-M   'P 1'
#
loop_
_entity.id
_entity.type
_entity.pdbx_description
1 polymer ?
#
loop_
_entity_poly.entity_id
_entity_poly.type
_entity_poly.pdbx_seq_one_letter_code
_entity_poly.pdbx_strand_id
1 'polypeptide(L)'
;MIPAVASALDAIVGAVTALQKANGAGRAYELYIMTAIADELRTRGCDVVVLRSDGSAVAPGDTDRKFIQRGGVPTGVLPGSAGADNASCFRFRKPSSTQYWEIWNGIQFRGRSGGTHEIDIAIVPHEVGIMLRSYAIETSPTGRPAVAIECKDVGGKGSADEMRAFVARLYDLTILGVHSRVPHLTGAKQRIYPGAPPGNDSFQHFWEGNRRTLNVIARRTGFAAGATAMTSYYAIQPRGPVFPGTVEDADLTNEVSDWIMTNLV
;
A
#
# COMPACT_ATOMS: atom_id res chain seq x y z
N MET A 1 -11.03 2.66 16.17
CA MET A 1 -10.63 2.28 14.79
C MET A 1 -11.81 1.84 13.92
N ILE A 2 -12.50 0.73 14.20
CA ILE A 2 -13.61 0.25 13.32
C ILE A 2 -14.70 1.31 13.05
N PRO A 3 -15.19 2.09 14.02
CA PRO A 3 -16.13 3.18 13.73
C PRO A 3 -15.55 4.22 12.76
N ALA A 4 -14.28 4.58 12.88
CA ALA A 4 -13.64 5.51 11.96
C ALA A 4 -13.51 4.93 10.54
N VAL A 5 -13.19 3.63 10.42
CA VAL A 5 -13.21 2.90 9.15
C VAL A 5 -14.60 2.96 8.50
N ALA A 6 -15.64 2.65 9.24
CA ALA A 6 -17.01 2.69 8.74
C ALA A 6 -17.37 4.10 8.25
N SER A 7 -17.05 5.13 9.04
CA SER A 7 -17.30 6.52 8.68
C SER A 7 -16.58 6.93 7.38
N ALA A 8 -15.32 6.55 7.22
CA ALA A 8 -14.55 6.84 6.01
C ALA A 8 -15.13 6.11 4.77
N LEU A 9 -15.49 4.85 4.93
CA LEU A 9 -16.14 4.08 3.86
C LEU A 9 -17.50 4.67 3.48
N ASP A 10 -18.31 5.05 4.47
CA ASP A 10 -19.61 5.68 4.23
C ASP A 10 -19.47 7.00 3.45
N ALA A 11 -18.40 7.75 3.70
CA ALA A 11 -18.11 8.97 2.96
C ALA A 11 -17.72 8.71 1.49
N ILE A 12 -17.14 7.54 1.19
CA ILE A 12 -16.68 7.18 -0.16
C ILE A 12 -17.76 6.49 -0.97
N VAL A 13 -18.48 5.52 -0.39
CA VAL A 13 -19.45 4.67 -1.14
C VAL A 13 -20.89 4.81 -0.66
N GLY A 14 -21.18 5.69 0.29
CA GLY A 14 -22.41 5.63 1.07
C GLY A 14 -22.37 4.49 2.08
N ALA A 15 -23.45 4.27 2.81
CA ALA A 15 -23.46 3.26 3.88
C ALA A 15 -23.04 1.89 3.37
N VAL A 16 -21.94 1.35 3.93
CA VAL A 16 -21.52 -0.01 3.60
C VAL A 16 -22.50 -1.05 4.14
N THR A 17 -22.82 -2.05 3.34
CA THR A 17 -23.71 -3.14 3.74
C THR A 17 -23.01 -4.18 4.61
N ALA A 18 -21.69 -4.33 4.43
CA ALA A 18 -20.87 -5.19 5.27
C ALA A 18 -19.40 -4.75 5.24
N LEU A 19 -18.76 -4.85 6.39
CA LEU A 19 -17.32 -4.66 6.57
C LEU A 19 -16.71 -5.97 7.09
N GLN A 20 -15.97 -6.67 6.25
CA GLN A 20 -15.27 -7.89 6.61
C GLN A 20 -13.78 -7.59 6.79
N LYS A 21 -13.34 -7.59 8.04
CA LYS A 21 -11.94 -7.45 8.42
C LYS A 21 -11.22 -8.80 8.30
N ALA A 22 -9.98 -8.78 7.81
CA ALA A 22 -9.11 -9.96 7.83
C ALA A 22 -8.83 -10.41 9.28
N ASN A 23 -8.64 -11.71 9.47
CA ASN A 23 -8.21 -12.26 10.75
C ASN A 23 -6.74 -11.95 11.00
N GLY A 24 -6.38 -11.76 12.26
CA GLY A 24 -5.03 -11.51 12.70
C GLY A 24 -4.86 -10.21 13.48
N ALA A 25 -3.77 -10.15 14.23
CA ALA A 25 -3.37 -8.95 14.96
C ALA A 25 -2.97 -7.84 13.99
N GLY A 26 -3.29 -6.61 14.32
CA GLY A 26 -2.94 -5.44 13.49
C GLY A 26 -3.84 -5.18 12.29
N ARG A 27 -4.65 -6.12 11.83
CA ARG A 27 -5.46 -5.96 10.61
C ARG A 27 -6.48 -4.82 10.69
N ALA A 28 -7.05 -4.56 11.87
CA ALA A 28 -7.92 -3.41 12.07
C ALA A 28 -7.16 -2.07 11.98
N TYR A 29 -5.90 -2.06 12.39
CA TYR A 29 -5.03 -0.91 12.31
C TYR A 29 -4.62 -0.59 10.87
N GLU A 30 -4.21 -1.61 10.11
CA GLU A 30 -3.92 -1.47 8.69
C GLU A 30 -5.13 -0.94 7.92
N LEU A 31 -6.30 -1.51 8.16
CA LEU A 31 -7.54 -1.08 7.53
C LEU A 31 -7.88 0.37 7.87
N TYR A 32 -7.69 0.77 9.12
CA TYR A 32 -7.89 2.13 9.55
C TYR A 32 -7.01 3.12 8.78
N ILE A 33 -5.70 2.87 8.72
CA ILE A 33 -4.77 3.75 8.00
C ILE A 33 -5.10 3.81 6.50
N MET A 34 -5.38 2.66 5.89
CA MET A 34 -5.75 2.58 4.48
C MET A 34 -6.99 3.42 4.16
N THR A 35 -8.05 3.31 4.98
CA THR A 35 -9.30 4.05 4.76
C THR A 35 -9.14 5.53 5.07
N ALA A 36 -8.34 5.91 6.06
CA ALA A 36 -8.06 7.30 6.40
C ALA A 36 -7.34 8.02 5.24
N ILE A 37 -6.36 7.36 4.61
CA ILE A 37 -5.67 7.90 3.42
C ILE A 37 -6.65 8.04 2.25
N ALA A 38 -7.50 7.05 2.01
CA ALA A 38 -8.48 7.10 0.93
C ALA A 38 -9.49 8.25 1.11
N ASP A 39 -9.96 8.46 2.34
CA ASP A 39 -10.90 9.55 2.66
C ASP A 39 -10.22 10.92 2.56
N GLU A 40 -8.98 11.06 3.01
CA GLU A 40 -8.21 12.29 2.84
C GLU A 40 -8.00 12.64 1.35
N LEU A 41 -7.66 11.65 0.51
CA LEU A 41 -7.56 11.87 -0.94
C LEU A 41 -8.88 12.32 -1.56
N ARG A 42 -10.01 11.76 -1.12
CA ARG A 42 -11.33 12.19 -1.52
C ARG A 42 -11.59 13.64 -1.10
N THR A 43 -11.25 14.00 0.11
CA THR A 43 -11.40 15.36 0.65
C THR A 43 -10.57 16.37 -0.15
N ARG A 44 -9.44 15.96 -0.69
CA ARG A 44 -8.58 16.76 -1.60
C ARG A 44 -9.06 16.79 -3.04
N GLY A 45 -10.24 16.25 -3.32
CA GLY A 45 -10.88 16.29 -4.63
C GLY A 45 -10.43 15.18 -5.60
N CYS A 46 -9.74 14.16 -5.12
CA CYS A 46 -9.49 12.97 -5.92
C CYS A 46 -10.80 12.20 -6.16
N ASP A 47 -10.92 11.62 -7.35
CA ASP A 47 -11.96 10.64 -7.68
C ASP A 47 -11.58 9.32 -7.01
N VAL A 48 -12.21 8.99 -5.87
CA VAL A 48 -11.91 7.80 -5.06
C VAL A 48 -13.10 6.87 -5.09
N VAL A 49 -12.86 5.62 -5.45
CA VAL A 49 -13.89 4.56 -5.47
C VAL A 49 -13.37 3.29 -4.81
N VAL A 50 -14.27 2.52 -4.22
CA VAL A 50 -13.97 1.14 -3.82
C VAL A 50 -14.11 0.22 -5.01
N LEU A 51 -13.13 -0.63 -5.25
CA LEU A 51 -13.20 -1.71 -6.23
C LEU A 51 -13.46 -3.05 -5.54
N ARG A 52 -14.31 -3.86 -6.17
CA ARG A 52 -14.45 -5.28 -5.85
C ARG A 52 -13.28 -6.07 -6.44
N SER A 53 -13.17 -7.31 -6.07
CA SER A 53 -12.13 -8.21 -6.54
C SER A 53 -12.14 -8.46 -8.05
N ASP A 54 -13.27 -8.28 -8.72
CA ASP A 54 -13.39 -8.37 -10.18
C ASP A 54 -13.01 -7.05 -10.90
N GLY A 55 -12.69 -6.00 -10.13
CA GLY A 55 -12.37 -4.67 -10.64
C GLY A 55 -13.57 -3.77 -10.87
N SER A 56 -14.79 -4.24 -10.64
CA SER A 56 -15.98 -3.38 -10.71
C SER A 56 -15.99 -2.39 -9.53
N ALA A 57 -16.43 -1.16 -9.80
CA ALA A 57 -16.60 -0.16 -8.76
C ALA A 57 -17.85 -0.43 -7.93
N VAL A 58 -17.77 -0.17 -6.63
CA VAL A 58 -18.93 -0.13 -5.74
C VAL A 58 -19.60 1.23 -5.89
N ALA A 59 -20.83 1.26 -6.35
CA ALA A 59 -21.62 2.50 -6.46
C ALA A 59 -22.49 2.74 -5.22
N PRO A 60 -22.78 4.00 -4.86
CA PRO A 60 -23.66 4.32 -3.72
C PRO A 60 -25.06 3.69 -3.80
N GLY A 61 -25.55 3.43 -5.00
CA GLY A 61 -26.86 2.79 -5.24
C GLY A 61 -26.85 1.25 -5.24
N ASP A 62 -25.67 0.62 -5.13
CA ASP A 62 -25.57 -0.83 -5.17
C ASP A 62 -26.23 -1.47 -3.94
N THR A 63 -26.88 -2.60 -4.13
CA THR A 63 -27.44 -3.41 -3.03
C THR A 63 -26.33 -4.13 -2.25
N ASP A 64 -25.19 -4.40 -2.87
CA ASP A 64 -24.03 -5.03 -2.27
C ASP A 64 -22.85 -4.05 -2.23
N ARG A 65 -22.72 -3.33 -1.11
CA ARG A 65 -21.61 -2.40 -0.81
C ARG A 65 -20.71 -2.99 0.26
N LYS A 66 -20.22 -4.20 0.01
CA LYS A 66 -19.26 -4.84 0.92
C LYS A 66 -17.87 -4.28 0.74
N PHE A 67 -17.16 -4.12 1.84
CA PHE A 67 -15.71 -3.95 1.86
C PHE A 67 -15.06 -5.15 2.54
N ILE A 68 -14.17 -5.83 1.82
CA ILE A 68 -13.51 -7.05 2.30
C ILE A 68 -12.01 -6.80 2.37
N GLN A 69 -11.47 -6.78 3.58
CA GLN A 69 -10.03 -6.74 3.79
C GLN A 69 -9.45 -8.15 3.70
N ARG A 70 -8.47 -8.33 2.86
CA ARG A 70 -7.62 -9.52 2.85
C ARG A 70 -6.16 -9.12 2.84
N GLY A 71 -5.33 -9.86 3.56
CA GLY A 71 -3.88 -9.83 3.42
C GLY A 71 -3.40 -11.07 2.68
N GLY A 72 -2.19 -11.00 2.14
CA GLY A 72 -1.58 -12.09 1.40
C GLY A 72 -1.57 -11.88 -0.10
N VAL A 73 -1.29 -12.94 -0.85
CA VAL A 73 -1.33 -12.88 -2.31
C VAL A 73 -2.77 -12.64 -2.73
N PRO A 74 -3.08 -11.57 -3.48
CA PRO A 74 -4.38 -11.45 -4.10
C PRO A 74 -4.51 -12.63 -5.08
N THR A 75 -5.29 -13.59 -4.69
CA THR A 75 -5.73 -14.61 -5.64
C THR A 75 -6.80 -13.96 -6.49
N GLY A 76 -6.60 -13.91 -7.79
CA GLY A 76 -7.61 -13.46 -8.73
C GLY A 76 -8.94 -14.15 -8.51
N VAL A 77 -9.99 -13.61 -9.08
CA VAL A 77 -11.32 -14.23 -9.05
C VAL A 77 -11.23 -15.59 -9.70
N LEU A 78 -11.44 -16.65 -8.94
CA LEU A 78 -11.55 -17.99 -9.51
C LEU A 78 -12.72 -18.02 -10.51
N PRO A 79 -12.53 -18.51 -11.74
CA PRO A 79 -13.63 -18.67 -12.67
C PRO A 79 -14.74 -19.48 -12.01
N GLY A 80 -15.96 -18.93 -11.96
CA GLY A 80 -17.11 -19.60 -11.37
C GLY A 80 -17.26 -19.45 -9.85
N SER A 81 -16.28 -18.91 -9.14
CA SER A 81 -16.54 -18.39 -7.78
C SER A 81 -17.21 -17.02 -7.95
N ALA A 82 -18.37 -16.84 -7.36
CA ALA A 82 -18.93 -15.51 -7.19
C ALA A 82 -17.84 -14.67 -6.51
N GLY A 83 -17.29 -13.66 -7.20
CA GLY A 83 -16.13 -12.88 -6.76
C GLY A 83 -16.28 -12.10 -5.47
N ALA A 84 -17.33 -12.42 -4.72
CA ALA A 84 -17.77 -11.73 -3.52
C ALA A 84 -16.78 -11.80 -2.35
N ASP A 85 -15.89 -12.78 -2.31
CA ASP A 85 -15.07 -13.06 -1.13
C ASP A 85 -13.60 -12.66 -1.24
N ASN A 86 -13.22 -11.98 -2.33
CA ASN A 86 -11.86 -11.51 -2.54
C ASN A 86 -11.70 -10.04 -2.13
N ALA A 87 -10.45 -9.64 -1.89
CA ALA A 87 -10.12 -8.34 -1.32
C ALA A 87 -10.68 -7.15 -2.12
N SER A 88 -11.26 -6.20 -1.42
CA SER A 88 -11.53 -4.86 -1.92
C SER A 88 -10.27 -4.00 -1.87
N CYS A 89 -10.16 -3.04 -2.77
CA CYS A 89 -9.15 -2.00 -2.73
C CYS A 89 -9.77 -0.64 -3.05
N PHE A 90 -9.02 0.44 -2.86
CA PHE A 90 -9.42 1.74 -3.35
C PHE A 90 -8.72 2.02 -4.67
N ARG A 91 -9.45 2.54 -5.64
CA ARG A 91 -8.88 3.18 -6.82
C ARG A 91 -9.09 4.68 -6.71
N PHE A 92 -8.07 5.44 -7.04
CA PHE A 92 -8.19 6.89 -7.07
C PHE A 92 -7.52 7.49 -8.30
N ARG A 93 -7.94 8.71 -8.63
CA ARG A 93 -7.38 9.54 -9.68
C ARG A 93 -7.32 10.98 -9.19
N LYS A 94 -6.19 11.64 -9.41
CA LYS A 94 -6.03 13.06 -9.08
C LYS A 94 -6.88 13.95 -10.00
N PRO A 95 -7.32 15.14 -9.56
CA PRO A 95 -8.18 16.02 -10.36
C PRO A 95 -7.63 16.34 -11.75
N SER A 96 -6.32 16.50 -11.91
CA SER A 96 -5.67 16.89 -13.16
C SER A 96 -4.99 15.74 -13.91
N SER A 97 -5.20 14.50 -13.47
CA SER A 97 -4.54 13.31 -14.04
C SER A 97 -5.54 12.45 -14.80
N THR A 98 -5.05 11.76 -15.83
CA THR A 98 -5.76 10.66 -16.48
C THR A 98 -5.38 9.29 -15.92
N GLN A 99 -4.32 9.24 -15.12
CA GLN A 99 -3.82 8.00 -14.57
C GLN A 99 -4.54 7.62 -13.27
N TYR A 100 -4.89 6.35 -13.16
CA TYR A 100 -5.48 5.76 -11.96
C TYR A 100 -4.41 5.04 -11.13
N TRP A 101 -4.61 5.07 -9.83
CA TRP A 101 -3.78 4.41 -8.83
C TRP A 101 -4.66 3.59 -7.90
N GLU A 102 -4.10 2.59 -7.27
CA GLU A 102 -4.82 1.74 -6.32
C GLU A 102 -4.11 1.66 -4.98
N ILE A 103 -4.90 1.69 -3.90
CA ILE A 103 -4.45 1.47 -2.53
C ILE A 103 -4.87 0.06 -2.12
N TRP A 104 -3.91 -0.74 -1.76
CA TRP A 104 -4.09 -2.13 -1.38
C TRP A 104 -3.60 -2.41 0.03
N ASN A 105 -4.23 -3.41 0.69
CA ASN A 105 -3.78 -3.95 1.96
C ASN A 105 -3.10 -5.30 1.76
N GLY A 106 -1.93 -5.49 2.37
CA GLY A 106 -1.26 -6.77 2.49
C GLY A 106 -0.82 -7.41 1.18
N ILE A 107 -0.36 -6.63 0.20
CA ILE A 107 0.17 -7.19 -1.05
C ILE A 107 1.52 -7.84 -0.84
N GLN A 108 1.71 -9.03 -1.41
CA GLN A 108 3.00 -9.68 -1.51
C GLN A 108 3.70 -9.31 -2.82
N PHE A 109 4.87 -8.73 -2.71
CA PHE A 109 5.76 -8.41 -3.83
C PHE A 109 6.91 -9.41 -3.90
N ARG A 110 7.35 -9.72 -5.12
CA ARG A 110 8.52 -10.58 -5.32
C ARG A 110 9.79 -9.73 -5.37
N GLY A 111 10.72 -10.04 -4.48
CA GLY A 111 12.03 -9.43 -4.42
C GLY A 111 13.01 -9.97 -5.45
N ARG A 112 14.15 -9.31 -5.59
CA ARG A 112 15.28 -9.74 -6.43
C ARG A 112 15.87 -11.07 -5.97
N SER A 113 15.80 -11.35 -4.68
CA SER A 113 16.22 -12.64 -4.11
C SER A 113 15.34 -13.82 -4.52
N GLY A 114 14.16 -13.56 -5.09
CA GLY A 114 13.13 -14.56 -5.34
C GLY A 114 12.16 -14.75 -4.19
N GLY A 115 12.47 -14.20 -3.02
CA GLY A 115 11.56 -14.18 -1.87
C GLY A 115 10.38 -13.24 -2.09
N THR A 116 9.31 -13.46 -1.34
CA THR A 116 8.14 -12.59 -1.32
C THR A 116 8.13 -11.76 -0.05
N HIS A 117 7.74 -10.48 -0.19
CA HIS A 117 7.66 -9.52 0.89
C HIS A 117 6.27 -8.90 0.94
N GLU A 118 5.56 -9.06 2.03
CA GLU A 118 4.30 -8.37 2.27
C GLU A 118 4.57 -6.91 2.63
N ILE A 119 3.82 -6.01 1.99
CA ILE A 119 3.72 -4.60 2.34
C ILE A 119 2.30 -4.36 2.86
N ASP A 120 2.19 -3.88 4.09
CA ASP A 120 0.90 -3.79 4.78
C ASP A 120 -0.08 -2.86 4.06
N ILE A 121 0.40 -1.70 3.57
CA ILE A 121 -0.37 -0.84 2.67
C ILE A 121 0.54 -0.40 1.52
N ALA A 122 0.09 -0.66 0.31
CA ALA A 122 0.82 -0.33 -0.90
C ALA A 122 -0.03 0.53 -1.85
N ILE A 123 0.58 1.57 -2.44
CA ILE A 123 -0.02 2.32 -3.54
C ILE A 123 0.72 1.97 -4.82
N VAL A 124 -0.03 1.50 -5.79
CA VAL A 124 0.47 0.97 -7.07
C VAL A 124 -0.29 1.57 -8.25
N PRO A 125 0.28 1.61 -9.45
CA PRO A 125 -0.46 1.92 -10.66
C PRO A 125 -1.65 0.98 -10.87
N HIS A 126 -2.73 1.48 -11.46
CA HIS A 126 -3.94 0.70 -11.71
C HIS A 126 -3.69 -0.56 -12.57
N GLU A 127 -2.74 -0.49 -13.50
CA GLU A 127 -2.33 -1.64 -14.34
C GLU A 127 -1.79 -2.79 -13.49
N VAL A 128 -1.08 -2.47 -12.42
CA VAL A 128 -0.62 -3.46 -11.44
C VAL A 128 -1.82 -4.07 -10.70
N GLY A 129 -2.78 -3.24 -10.32
CA GLY A 129 -4.03 -3.71 -9.71
C GLY A 129 -4.83 -4.64 -10.64
N ILE A 130 -4.91 -4.33 -11.94
CA ILE A 130 -5.52 -5.21 -12.93
C ILE A 130 -4.79 -6.56 -12.96
N MET A 131 -3.45 -6.52 -12.95
CA MET A 131 -2.64 -7.73 -12.92
C MET A 131 -2.89 -8.55 -11.64
N LEU A 132 -2.97 -7.89 -10.48
CA LEU A 132 -3.24 -8.55 -9.20
C LEU A 132 -4.61 -9.24 -9.16
N ARG A 133 -5.59 -8.71 -9.86
CA ARG A 133 -6.93 -9.31 -10.00
C ARG A 133 -7.01 -10.37 -11.08
N SER A 134 -5.99 -10.46 -11.95
CA SER A 134 -5.97 -11.46 -13.02
C SER A 134 -5.67 -12.85 -12.47
N TYR A 135 -6.56 -13.79 -12.73
CA TYR A 135 -6.43 -15.17 -12.29
C TYR A 135 -5.19 -15.91 -12.82
N ALA A 136 -4.70 -15.49 -13.99
CA ALA A 136 -3.59 -16.16 -14.65
C ALA A 136 -2.22 -15.93 -14.01
N ILE A 137 -2.15 -15.15 -12.93
CA ILE A 137 -0.87 -14.72 -12.38
C ILE A 137 -0.70 -15.30 -10.97
N GLU A 138 -0.04 -16.44 -10.89
CA GLU A 138 0.51 -16.97 -9.64
C GLU A 138 1.70 -16.15 -9.13
N THR A 139 2.00 -15.02 -9.77
CA THR A 139 3.21 -14.25 -9.50
C THR A 139 2.89 -12.94 -8.82
N SER A 140 3.48 -12.75 -7.65
CA SER A 140 3.53 -11.45 -6.98
C SER A 140 4.17 -10.41 -7.90
N PRO A 141 3.70 -9.15 -7.88
CA PRO A 141 4.31 -8.07 -8.63
C PRO A 141 5.76 -7.84 -8.19
N THR A 142 6.58 -7.30 -9.05
CA THR A 142 7.99 -6.99 -8.80
C THR A 142 8.20 -5.50 -8.74
N GLY A 143 9.22 -5.08 -8.01
CA GLY A 143 9.54 -3.67 -7.81
C GLY A 143 8.87 -3.10 -6.57
N ARG A 144 9.22 -1.86 -6.27
CA ARG A 144 8.68 -1.15 -5.10
C ARG A 144 7.37 -0.48 -5.44
N PRO A 145 6.37 -0.49 -4.55
CA PRO A 145 5.21 0.36 -4.72
C PRO A 145 5.61 1.85 -4.67
N ALA A 146 4.78 2.72 -5.22
CA ALA A 146 4.99 4.16 -5.15
C ALA A 146 4.94 4.66 -3.69
N VAL A 147 4.03 4.10 -2.90
CA VAL A 147 3.98 4.28 -1.45
C VAL A 147 3.97 2.92 -0.79
N ALA A 148 4.85 2.74 0.18
CA ALA A 148 4.93 1.55 1.04
C ALA A 148 4.75 1.97 2.49
N ILE A 149 3.73 1.45 3.16
CA ILE A 149 3.50 1.71 4.58
C ILE A 149 3.54 0.38 5.34
N GLU A 150 4.41 0.33 6.32
CA GLU A 150 4.47 -0.75 7.32
C GLU A 150 3.66 -0.33 8.54
N CYS A 151 2.74 -1.17 8.97
CA CYS A 151 1.83 -0.90 10.09
C CYS A 151 2.19 -1.76 11.30
N LYS A 152 2.32 -1.13 12.47
CA LYS A 152 2.67 -1.82 13.72
C LYS A 152 1.68 -1.50 14.84
N ASP A 153 0.69 -2.38 15.02
CA ASP A 153 -0.28 -2.35 16.13
C ASP A 153 0.23 -3.19 17.31
N VAL A 154 1.36 -2.78 17.86
CA VAL A 154 2.01 -3.48 18.96
C VAL A 154 2.35 -2.52 20.10
N GLY A 155 2.39 -3.04 21.32
CA GLY A 155 2.86 -2.30 22.49
C GLY A 155 4.39 -2.06 22.46
N GLY A 156 4.85 -1.15 23.29
CA GLY A 156 6.26 -0.77 23.35
C GLY A 156 6.66 0.18 22.22
N LYS A 157 7.90 0.70 22.31
CA LYS A 157 8.48 1.60 21.30
C LYS A 157 9.05 0.82 20.13
N GLY A 158 8.95 1.37 18.91
CA GLY A 158 9.53 0.82 17.70
C GLY A 158 11.04 0.64 17.83
N SER A 159 11.54 -0.51 17.43
CA SER A 159 12.94 -0.89 17.56
C SER A 159 13.74 -0.66 16.27
N ALA A 160 15.07 -0.63 16.41
CA ALA A 160 15.96 -0.60 15.25
C ALA A 160 15.83 -1.88 14.39
N ASP A 161 15.46 -3.02 14.99
CA ASP A 161 15.30 -4.27 14.23
C ASP A 161 14.07 -4.24 13.33
N GLU A 162 12.97 -3.63 13.75
CA GLU A 162 11.81 -3.38 12.88
C GLU A 162 12.20 -2.51 11.68
N MET A 163 13.02 -1.48 11.92
CA MET A 163 13.53 -0.62 10.84
C MET A 163 14.41 -1.41 9.87
N ARG A 164 15.34 -2.23 10.39
CA ARG A 164 16.21 -3.08 9.57
C ARG A 164 15.40 -4.04 8.69
N ALA A 165 14.39 -4.66 9.26
CA ALA A 165 13.51 -5.57 8.53
C ALA A 165 12.78 -4.87 7.38
N PHE A 166 12.28 -3.66 7.60
CA PHE A 166 11.60 -2.89 6.56
C PHE A 166 12.59 -2.40 5.48
N VAL A 167 13.77 -1.89 5.88
CA VAL A 167 14.83 -1.51 4.94
C VAL A 167 15.25 -2.69 4.07
N ALA A 168 15.45 -3.87 4.66
CA ALA A 168 15.85 -5.07 3.92
C ALA A 168 14.79 -5.47 2.87
N ARG A 169 13.50 -5.41 3.21
CA ARG A 169 12.41 -5.65 2.26
C ARG A 169 12.42 -4.64 1.13
N LEU A 170 12.49 -3.34 1.43
CA LEU A 170 12.54 -2.29 0.43
C LEU A 170 13.75 -2.42 -0.49
N TYR A 171 14.90 -2.82 0.05
CA TYR A 171 16.10 -3.07 -0.74
C TYR A 171 15.93 -4.23 -1.71
N ASP A 172 15.39 -5.35 -1.25
CA ASP A 172 15.14 -6.51 -2.10
C ASP A 172 14.09 -6.25 -3.18
N LEU A 173 13.12 -5.37 -2.91
CA LEU A 173 12.11 -4.95 -3.88
C LEU A 173 12.63 -3.93 -4.91
N THR A 174 13.77 -3.30 -4.69
CA THR A 174 14.27 -2.26 -5.59
C THR A 174 14.76 -2.86 -6.92
N ILE A 175 14.22 -2.38 -8.03
CA ILE A 175 14.68 -2.77 -9.36
C ILE A 175 15.90 -1.92 -9.73
N LEU A 176 17.02 -2.59 -9.96
CA LEU A 176 18.32 -1.97 -10.23
C LEU A 176 18.64 -1.93 -11.73
N GLY A 177 17.67 -1.65 -12.56
CA GLY A 177 17.87 -1.48 -13.99
C GLY A 177 18.35 -2.74 -14.71
N VAL A 178 19.24 -2.56 -15.70
CA VAL A 178 19.74 -3.65 -16.56
C VAL A 178 20.59 -4.70 -15.83
N HIS A 179 21.07 -4.38 -14.66
CA HIS A 179 21.89 -5.30 -13.85
C HIS A 179 21.09 -6.22 -12.93
N SER A 180 19.78 -6.03 -12.85
CA SER A 180 18.89 -6.96 -12.13
C SER A 180 18.72 -8.25 -12.94
N ARG A 181 19.70 -9.12 -12.89
CA ARG A 181 19.66 -10.44 -13.55
C ARG A 181 18.91 -11.45 -12.71
N VAL A 182 17.68 -11.16 -12.34
CA VAL A 182 16.88 -12.10 -11.58
C VAL A 182 15.96 -12.82 -12.54
N PRO A 183 16.19 -14.10 -12.85
CA PRO A 183 15.46 -14.83 -13.91
C PRO A 183 13.94 -14.81 -13.74
N HIS A 184 13.45 -14.82 -12.49
CA HIS A 184 12.03 -14.80 -12.21
C HIS A 184 11.38 -13.41 -12.43
N LEU A 185 12.17 -12.37 -12.66
CA LEU A 185 11.66 -11.06 -13.07
C LEU A 185 11.44 -10.96 -14.59
N THR A 186 11.92 -11.92 -15.36
CA THR A 186 11.84 -11.88 -16.84
C THR A 186 10.42 -11.97 -17.38
N GLY A 187 9.48 -12.52 -16.62
CA GLY A 187 8.06 -12.55 -16.98
C GLY A 187 7.28 -11.30 -16.50
N ALA A 188 7.81 -10.57 -15.55
CA ALA A 188 7.15 -9.41 -14.96
C ALA A 188 7.49 -8.15 -15.76
N LYS A 189 6.76 -7.90 -16.82
CA LYS A 189 6.96 -6.76 -17.70
C LYS A 189 6.60 -5.41 -17.05
N GLN A 190 5.97 -5.41 -15.90
CA GLN A 190 5.53 -4.18 -15.25
C GLN A 190 6.44 -3.83 -14.08
N ARG A 191 7.17 -2.75 -14.27
CA ARG A 191 7.79 -2.01 -13.19
C ARG A 191 6.68 -1.27 -12.45
N ILE A 192 6.48 -1.56 -11.18
CA ILE A 192 5.48 -0.85 -10.36
C ILE A 192 5.81 0.63 -10.27
N TYR A 193 7.07 0.96 -10.35
CA TYR A 193 7.52 2.34 -10.41
C TYR A 193 8.25 2.60 -11.74
N PRO A 194 7.61 3.30 -12.69
CA PRO A 194 8.27 3.72 -13.91
C PRO A 194 9.37 4.71 -13.55
N GLY A 195 10.59 4.32 -13.65
CA GLY A 195 11.70 5.21 -13.35
C GLY A 195 12.56 4.79 -12.16
N ALA A 196 12.51 3.51 -11.76
CA ALA A 196 13.69 2.98 -11.12
C ALA A 196 14.86 3.33 -12.03
N PRO A 197 15.82 4.16 -11.59
CA PRO A 197 16.84 4.67 -12.47
C PRO A 197 17.58 3.49 -13.12
N PRO A 198 17.95 3.58 -14.38
CA PRO A 198 18.91 2.65 -14.94
C PRO A 198 20.17 2.76 -14.11
N GLY A 199 20.75 1.67 -13.71
CA GLY A 199 21.93 1.79 -12.90
C GLY A 199 22.53 0.49 -12.46
N ASN A 200 23.49 0.62 -11.63
CA ASN A 200 24.26 -0.45 -11.05
C ASN A 200 23.68 -0.91 -9.71
N ASP A 201 24.10 -2.04 -9.22
CA ASP A 201 23.71 -2.61 -7.92
C ASP A 201 24.35 -1.85 -6.74
N SER A 202 24.64 -0.56 -6.89
CA SER A 202 25.26 0.23 -5.85
C SER A 202 24.26 0.69 -4.79
N PHE A 203 24.78 0.92 -3.62
CA PHE A 203 24.03 1.52 -2.52
C PHE A 203 23.47 2.90 -2.87
N GLN A 204 24.26 3.72 -3.57
CA GLN A 204 23.79 5.02 -4.06
C GLN A 204 22.57 4.87 -4.95
N HIS A 205 22.54 3.86 -5.78
CA HIS A 205 21.43 3.59 -6.69
C HIS A 205 20.15 3.20 -5.96
N PHE A 206 20.26 2.42 -4.92
CA PHE A 206 19.15 2.14 -4.02
C PHE A 206 18.58 3.43 -3.42
N TRP A 207 19.43 4.34 -2.96
CA TRP A 207 19.00 5.59 -2.36
C TRP A 207 18.34 6.53 -3.37
N GLU A 208 18.85 6.61 -4.56
CA GLU A 208 18.22 7.38 -5.64
C GLU A 208 16.84 6.83 -5.98
N GLY A 209 16.70 5.53 -6.09
CA GLY A 209 15.41 4.87 -6.25
C GLY A 209 14.47 5.13 -5.07
N ASN A 210 15.01 5.15 -3.85
CA ASN A 210 14.25 5.39 -2.64
C ASN A 210 13.64 6.81 -2.58
N ARG A 211 14.30 7.81 -3.13
CA ARG A 211 13.80 9.18 -3.18
C ARG A 211 12.56 9.35 -4.06
N ARG A 212 12.28 8.40 -4.91
CA ARG A 212 11.14 8.41 -5.84
C ARG A 212 9.93 7.65 -5.31
N THR A 213 10.03 7.12 -4.11
CA THR A 213 8.95 6.41 -3.42
C THR A 213 8.81 6.96 -2.02
N LEU A 214 7.58 6.96 -1.51
CA LEU A 214 7.35 7.26 -0.10
C LEU A 214 7.33 5.97 0.70
N ASN A 215 8.15 5.91 1.74
CA ASN A 215 8.20 4.77 2.65
C ASN A 215 7.90 5.24 4.06
N VAL A 216 6.90 4.64 4.69
CA VAL A 216 6.41 5.04 6.00
C VAL A 216 6.37 3.83 6.93
N ILE A 217 6.72 4.04 8.18
CA ILE A 217 6.37 3.13 9.27
C ILE A 217 5.38 3.83 10.16
N ALA A 218 4.17 3.31 10.23
CA ALA A 218 3.10 3.78 11.08
C ALA A 218 2.96 2.88 12.31
N ARG A 219 3.03 3.47 13.50
CA ARG A 219 2.93 2.73 14.76
C ARG A 219 1.83 3.30 15.64
N ARG A 220 1.15 2.41 16.35
CA ARG A 220 0.24 2.79 17.43
C ARG A 220 0.98 3.46 18.62
N THR A 221 2.26 3.19 18.77
CA THR A 221 3.15 3.75 19.78
C THR A 221 4.32 4.49 19.11
N GLY A 222 5.07 5.28 19.86
CA GLY A 222 6.24 5.98 19.33
C GLY A 222 7.44 5.05 19.06
N PHE A 223 8.59 5.66 18.77
CA PHE A 223 9.84 4.98 18.41
C PHE A 223 10.91 5.19 19.47
N ALA A 224 11.86 4.27 19.58
CA ALA A 224 13.10 4.44 20.32
C ALA A 224 14.07 5.32 19.52
N ALA A 225 14.96 6.04 20.22
CA ALA A 225 15.89 6.96 19.57
C ALA A 225 16.75 6.33 18.47
N GLY A 226 17.23 5.10 18.68
CA GLY A 226 18.00 4.38 17.66
C GLY A 226 17.20 4.03 16.39
N ALA A 227 15.90 3.77 16.53
CA ALA A 227 15.01 3.56 15.40
C ALA A 227 14.82 4.87 14.61
N THR A 228 14.59 5.99 15.29
CA THR A 228 14.43 7.31 14.65
C THR A 228 15.67 7.72 13.86
N ALA A 229 16.87 7.49 14.41
CA ALA A 229 18.12 7.78 13.69
C ALA A 229 18.22 6.97 12.38
N MET A 230 17.82 5.71 12.40
CA MET A 230 17.81 4.87 11.20
C MET A 230 16.79 5.36 10.15
N THR A 231 15.59 5.75 10.57
CA THR A 231 14.57 6.21 9.63
C THR A 231 15.04 7.41 8.82
N SER A 232 15.68 8.39 9.46
CA SER A 232 16.25 9.56 8.78
C SER A 232 17.30 9.18 7.75
N TYR A 233 18.20 8.24 8.10
CA TYR A 233 19.24 7.79 7.19
C TYR A 233 18.70 7.03 5.98
N TYR A 234 17.66 6.21 6.19
CA TYR A 234 17.08 5.39 5.14
C TYR A 234 15.87 6.02 4.43
N ALA A 235 15.64 7.31 4.60
CA ALA A 235 14.52 8.05 4.02
C ALA A 235 13.17 7.31 4.24
N ILE A 236 12.96 6.82 5.45
CA ILE A 236 11.71 6.25 5.92
C ILE A 236 11.07 7.26 6.87
N GLN A 237 9.80 7.51 6.70
CA GLN A 237 9.05 8.41 7.57
C GLN A 237 8.50 7.65 8.78
N PRO A 238 8.96 7.93 10.01
CA PRO A 238 8.39 7.32 11.21
C PRO A 238 7.16 8.13 11.64
N ARG A 239 6.01 7.48 11.77
CA ARG A 239 4.78 8.07 12.29
C ARG A 239 4.26 7.29 13.50
N GLY A 240 4.19 7.93 14.64
CA GLY A 240 3.66 7.36 15.89
C GLY A 240 3.79 8.29 17.09
N PRO A 241 2.78 8.30 17.96
CA PRO A 241 1.67 7.35 18.01
C PRO A 241 0.53 7.69 17.04
N VAL A 242 0.20 6.77 16.13
CA VAL A 242 -0.88 6.95 15.15
C VAL A 242 -2.12 6.15 15.59
N PHE A 243 -3.19 6.84 15.92
CA PHE A 243 -4.52 6.28 16.17
C PHE A 243 -5.57 7.40 16.03
N PRO A 244 -6.86 7.09 15.88
CA PRO A 244 -7.88 8.08 15.59
C PRO A 244 -7.84 9.29 16.53
N GLY A 245 -7.68 10.48 15.95
CA GLY A 245 -7.71 11.76 16.65
C GLY A 245 -6.37 12.24 17.24
N THR A 246 -5.25 11.56 16.95
CA THR A 246 -3.91 12.08 17.27
C THR A 246 -3.41 13.05 16.20
N VAL A 247 -2.47 13.91 16.58
CA VAL A 247 -1.80 14.81 15.63
C VAL A 247 -1.03 13.99 14.59
N GLU A 248 -0.34 12.94 15.03
CA GLU A 248 0.43 12.05 14.16
C GLU A 248 -0.44 11.28 13.15
N ASP A 249 -1.70 11.06 13.46
CA ASP A 249 -2.69 10.49 12.54
C ASP A 249 -3.00 11.46 11.40
N ALA A 250 -3.28 12.71 11.74
CA ALA A 250 -3.47 13.77 10.75
C ALA A 250 -2.19 14.03 9.94
N ASP A 251 -1.04 14.04 10.60
CA ASP A 251 0.26 14.22 9.93
C ASP A 251 0.56 13.09 8.94
N LEU A 252 0.26 11.84 9.30
CA LEU A 252 0.42 10.70 8.42
C LEU A 252 -0.43 10.82 7.16
N THR A 253 -1.73 11.06 7.33
CA THR A 253 -2.66 11.15 6.21
C THR A 253 -2.36 12.35 5.31
N ASN A 254 -2.01 13.49 5.90
CA ASN A 254 -1.60 14.68 5.17
C ASN A 254 -0.31 14.44 4.38
N GLU A 255 0.74 13.90 5.01
CA GLU A 255 2.03 13.66 4.35
C GLU A 255 1.89 12.71 3.17
N VAL A 256 1.19 11.58 3.37
CA VAL A 256 0.97 10.62 2.29
C VAL A 256 0.18 11.25 1.15
N SER A 257 -0.87 12.00 1.46
CA SER A 257 -1.70 12.65 0.45
C SER A 257 -0.97 13.79 -0.27
N ASP A 258 -0.19 14.61 0.44
CA ASP A 258 0.64 15.67 -0.16
C ASP A 258 1.68 15.07 -1.11
N TRP A 259 2.32 13.98 -0.69
CA TRP A 259 3.29 13.29 -1.52
C TRP A 259 2.64 12.74 -2.80
N ILE A 260 1.45 12.11 -2.69
CA ILE A 260 0.67 11.60 -3.81
C ILE A 260 0.31 12.74 -4.77
N MET A 261 -0.25 13.83 -4.24
CA MET A 261 -0.67 14.97 -5.06
C MET A 261 0.50 15.61 -5.80
N THR A 262 1.69 15.59 -5.23
CA THR A 262 2.90 16.20 -5.80
C THR A 262 3.63 15.27 -6.77
N ASN A 263 3.75 13.98 -6.46
CA ASN A 263 4.72 13.09 -7.12
C ASN A 263 4.11 12.06 -8.07
N LEU A 264 2.84 11.68 -7.88
CA LEU A 264 2.20 10.77 -8.82
C LEU A 264 1.69 11.55 -10.04
N VAL A 265 1.93 11.04 -11.23
CA VAL A 265 1.46 11.62 -12.50
C VAL A 265 0.15 10.98 -12.93
#